data_9594cbf4281512ea49e5ee164349ea3c
#
_entry.id   9594cbf4281512ea49e5ee164349ea3c
#
_cell.length_a   1.000
_cell.length_b   1.000
_cell.length_c   1.000
_cell.angle_alpha   90.00
_cell.angle_beta   90.00
_cell.angle_gamma   90.00
#
_symmetry.space_group_name_H-M   'P 1'
#
loop_
_entity.id
_entity.type
_entity.pdbx_description
1 polymer ?
#
loop_
_entity_poly.entity_id
_entity_poly.type
_entity_poly.pdbx_seq_one_letter_code
_entity_poly.pdbx_strand_id
1 'polypeptide(L)'
;MKDTNEPKVTEMNIEDIREYCLQKPYTDEAFPFDETILVFRLMGKIFACLNLERPNLVVLKCEPDYALELRDRYHGIEGAWHMNKKHWNQVHLDRDVPEALIRSLIDHSYAEVYKKIPRKVREGYEL
;
A
#
# COMPACT_ATOMS: atom_id res chain seq x y z
N MET A 1 -20.54 -20.25 -17.75
CA MET A 1 -19.81 -20.04 -17.55
C MET A 1 -19.43 -19.26 -16.94
N LYS A 2 -19.20 -19.13 -16.34
CA LYS A 2 -18.75 -18.41 -15.93
C LYS A 2 -17.76 -18.12 -16.09
N ASP A 3 -17.85 -17.95 -16.16
CA ASP A 3 -17.12 -17.67 -16.58
C ASP A 3 -16.06 -17.63 -16.33
N THR A 4 -16.37 -18.59 -16.00
CA THR A 4 -15.06 -18.80 -16.35
C THR A 4 -14.45 -17.60 -16.91
N ASN A 5 -15.19 -16.93 -17.57
CA ASN A 5 -14.72 -15.77 -18.26
C ASN A 5 -14.86 -14.53 -17.43
N GLU A 6 -15.13 -14.73 -16.20
CA GLU A 6 -15.25 -13.61 -15.29
C GLU A 6 -13.91 -12.93 -15.18
N PRO A 7 -13.81 -11.64 -15.42
CA PRO A 7 -12.53 -10.96 -15.36
C PRO A 7 -12.00 -10.90 -13.94
N LYS A 8 -10.70 -10.87 -13.81
CA LYS A 8 -10.11 -10.65 -12.51
C LYS A 8 -10.46 -9.26 -12.02
N VAL A 9 -10.67 -9.14 -10.72
CA VAL A 9 -10.93 -7.84 -10.11
C VAL A 9 -9.70 -6.95 -10.26
N THR A 10 -8.51 -7.53 -10.09
CA THR A 10 -7.28 -6.82 -10.32
C THR A 10 -6.27 -7.76 -10.97
N GLU A 11 -5.38 -7.19 -11.76
CA GLU A 11 -4.27 -7.93 -12.33
C GLU A 11 -2.93 -7.46 -11.81
N MET A 12 -2.94 -6.58 -10.81
CA MET A 12 -1.69 -6.09 -10.24
C MET A 12 -0.96 -7.18 -9.49
N ASN A 13 0.34 -7.24 -9.71
CA ASN A 13 1.22 -8.14 -8.95
C ASN A 13 2.23 -7.27 -8.19
N ILE A 14 3.15 -7.91 -7.46
CA ILE A 14 4.07 -7.15 -6.64
C ILE A 14 5.03 -6.30 -7.47
N GLU A 15 5.31 -6.71 -8.69
CA GLU A 15 6.18 -5.89 -9.56
C GLU A 15 5.46 -4.62 -9.98
N ASP A 16 4.17 -4.72 -10.27
CA ASP A 16 3.36 -3.55 -10.60
C ASP A 16 3.28 -2.61 -9.40
N ILE A 17 3.11 -3.17 -8.21
CA ILE A 17 3.08 -2.37 -6.98
C ILE A 17 4.41 -1.65 -6.80
N ARG A 18 5.51 -2.37 -6.96
CA ARG A 18 6.84 -1.81 -6.81
C ARG A 18 7.05 -0.64 -7.79
N GLU A 19 6.72 -0.87 -9.04
CA GLU A 19 6.85 0.16 -10.07
C GLU A 19 6.03 1.40 -9.73
N TYR A 20 4.79 1.19 -9.34
CA TYR A 20 3.91 2.29 -9.02
C TYR A 20 4.42 3.10 -7.83
N CYS A 21 4.90 2.42 -6.80
CA CYS A 21 5.44 3.10 -5.61
C CYS A 21 6.69 3.90 -5.95
N LEU A 22 7.59 3.31 -6.75
CA LEU A 22 8.86 3.96 -7.05
C LEU A 22 8.73 5.14 -8.01
N GLN A 23 7.62 5.25 -8.71
CA GLN A 23 7.38 6.41 -9.56
C GLN A 23 7.01 7.65 -8.77
N LYS A 24 6.66 7.50 -7.51
CA LYS A 24 6.29 8.66 -6.70
C LYS A 24 7.54 9.44 -6.30
N PRO A 25 7.44 10.78 -6.21
CA PRO A 25 8.60 11.61 -5.89
C PRO A 25 9.23 11.27 -4.55
N TYR A 26 10.56 11.34 -4.51
CA TYR A 26 11.36 11.20 -3.26
C TYR A 26 11.12 9.89 -2.55
N THR A 27 10.88 8.83 -3.33
CA THR A 27 10.61 7.49 -2.81
C THR A 27 11.81 6.59 -3.06
N ASP A 28 12.14 5.78 -2.07
CA ASP A 28 13.14 4.74 -2.24
C ASP A 28 12.60 3.42 -1.69
N GLU A 29 13.35 2.36 -1.91
CA GLU A 29 12.99 1.04 -1.40
C GLU A 29 14.14 0.51 -0.57
N ALA A 30 13.82 -0.38 0.38
CA ALA A 30 14.83 -0.92 1.28
C ALA A 30 14.32 -2.19 1.95
N PHE A 31 15.25 -2.95 2.51
CA PHE A 31 14.96 -4.10 3.35
C PHE A 31 15.50 -3.80 4.76
N PRO A 32 14.79 -2.95 5.54
CA PRO A 32 15.34 -2.52 6.83
C PRO A 32 15.24 -3.55 7.94
N PHE A 33 14.42 -4.58 7.77
CA PHE A 33 14.20 -5.58 8.82
C PHE A 33 14.88 -6.91 8.51
N ASP A 34 14.67 -7.43 7.30
CA ASP A 34 15.27 -8.69 6.86
C ASP A 34 15.18 -8.74 5.33
N GLU A 35 15.49 -9.90 4.74
CA GLU A 35 15.54 -10.03 3.29
C GLU A 35 14.18 -10.24 2.65
N THR A 36 13.12 -10.37 3.44
CA THR A 36 11.80 -10.71 2.88
C THR A 36 10.82 -9.56 2.88
N ILE A 37 11.03 -8.54 3.71
CA ILE A 37 10.09 -7.41 3.80
C ILE A 37 10.67 -6.22 3.04
N LEU A 38 10.13 -5.98 1.86
CA LEU A 38 10.54 -4.84 1.04
C LEU A 38 9.64 -3.67 1.38
N VAL A 39 10.24 -2.54 1.76
CA VAL A 39 9.46 -1.36 2.10
C VAL A 39 9.74 -0.24 1.11
N PHE A 40 8.74 0.64 0.96
CA PHE A 40 8.85 1.86 0.15
C PHE A 40 8.70 3.04 1.08
N ARG A 41 9.62 4.00 0.97
CA ARG A 41 9.69 5.11 1.92
C ARG A 41 9.64 6.45 1.20
N LEU A 42 8.93 7.38 1.81
CA LEU A 42 8.94 8.77 1.38
C LEU A 42 9.77 9.53 2.40
N MET A 43 10.90 10.08 1.97
CA MET A 43 11.79 10.84 2.86
C MET A 43 12.10 10.04 4.14
N GLY A 44 12.36 8.74 3.98
CA GLY A 44 12.71 7.86 5.09
C GLY A 44 11.54 7.29 5.87
N LYS A 45 10.30 7.64 5.53
CA LYS A 45 9.11 7.15 6.24
C LYS A 45 8.39 6.12 5.39
N ILE A 46 8.10 4.96 5.95
CA ILE A 46 7.47 3.86 5.22
C ILE A 46 6.02 4.18 4.88
N PHE A 47 5.63 3.99 3.61
CA PHE A 47 4.23 4.10 3.21
C PHE A 47 3.69 2.82 2.58
N ALA A 48 4.54 1.85 2.25
CA ALA A 48 4.08 0.59 1.69
C ALA A 48 5.07 -0.51 2.04
N CYS A 49 4.55 -1.72 2.25
CA CYS A 49 5.39 -2.90 2.53
C CYS A 49 4.91 -4.07 1.70
N LEU A 50 5.85 -4.82 1.17
CA LEU A 50 5.59 -6.08 0.50
C LEU A 50 6.34 -7.18 1.24
N ASN A 51 5.69 -8.34 1.37
CA ASN A 51 6.34 -9.51 1.92
C ASN A 51 6.60 -10.45 0.75
N LEU A 52 7.87 -10.68 0.41
CA LEU A 52 8.21 -11.48 -0.75
C LEU A 52 7.80 -12.94 -0.61
N GLU A 53 7.54 -13.37 0.63
CA GLU A 53 7.03 -14.73 0.88
C GLU A 53 5.50 -14.77 0.84
N ARG A 54 4.85 -13.61 0.71
CA ARG A 54 3.39 -13.51 0.58
C ARG A 54 3.08 -12.51 -0.51
N PRO A 55 3.34 -12.87 -1.77
CA PRO A 55 3.34 -11.90 -2.87
C PRO A 55 1.96 -11.37 -3.25
N ASN A 56 0.90 -11.85 -2.62
CA ASN A 56 -0.44 -11.35 -2.93
C ASN A 56 -0.94 -10.34 -1.91
N LEU A 57 -0.03 -9.76 -1.12
CA LEU A 57 -0.39 -8.78 -0.11
C LEU A 57 0.43 -7.51 -0.26
N VAL A 58 -0.22 -6.36 -0.05
CA VAL A 58 0.50 -5.11 0.14
C VAL A 58 -0.04 -4.45 1.41
N VAL A 59 0.85 -3.91 2.24
CA VAL A 59 0.47 -3.24 3.47
C VAL A 59 0.61 -1.74 3.25
N LEU A 60 -0.46 -1.01 3.54
CA LEU A 60 -0.54 0.42 3.25
C LEU A 60 -1.07 1.19 4.44
N LYS A 61 -0.56 2.39 4.64
CA LYS A 61 -1.07 3.27 5.68
C LYS A 61 -2.40 3.86 5.23
N CYS A 62 -3.29 4.10 6.20
CA CYS A 62 -4.62 4.58 5.87
C CYS A 62 -5.17 5.44 6.99
N GLU A 63 -5.93 6.46 6.64
CA GLU A 63 -6.64 7.25 7.63
C GLU A 63 -7.60 6.32 8.38
N PRO A 64 -7.69 6.42 9.73
CA PRO A 64 -8.39 5.40 10.52
C PRO A 64 -9.85 5.14 10.16
N ASP A 65 -10.63 6.19 9.93
CA ASP A 65 -12.04 6.00 9.61
C ASP A 65 -12.20 5.37 8.23
N TYR A 66 -11.40 5.80 7.28
CA TYR A 66 -11.39 5.24 5.94
C TYR A 66 -10.93 3.77 5.98
N ALA A 67 -9.96 3.48 6.84
CA ALA A 67 -9.48 2.11 6.99
C ALA A 67 -10.60 1.17 7.41
N LEU A 68 -11.41 1.59 8.37
CA LEU A 68 -12.54 0.78 8.84
C LEU A 68 -13.59 0.61 7.76
N GLU A 69 -13.87 1.68 7.02
CA GLU A 69 -14.84 1.64 5.94
C GLU A 69 -14.41 0.65 4.86
N LEU A 70 -13.14 0.65 4.52
CA LEU A 70 -12.62 -0.26 3.50
C LEU A 70 -12.70 -1.72 3.95
N ARG A 71 -12.39 -1.97 5.23
CA ARG A 71 -12.45 -3.34 5.77
C ARG A 71 -13.88 -3.87 5.76
N ASP A 72 -14.84 -2.97 5.98
CA ASP A 72 -16.24 -3.36 5.97
C ASP A 72 -16.73 -3.64 4.56
N ARG A 73 -16.19 -2.93 3.57
CA ARG A 73 -16.66 -3.02 2.20
C ARG A 73 -16.00 -4.12 1.39
N TYR A 74 -14.74 -4.42 1.64
CA TYR A 74 -13.98 -5.36 0.82
C TYR A 74 -13.45 -6.52 1.63
N HIS A 75 -13.72 -7.75 1.13
CA HIS A 75 -13.15 -8.95 1.76
C HIS A 75 -11.63 -8.96 1.68
N GLY A 76 -11.08 -8.33 0.67
CA GLY A 76 -9.64 -8.30 0.44
C GLY A 76 -8.89 -7.28 1.27
N ILE A 77 -9.57 -6.52 2.14
CA ILE A 77 -8.91 -5.52 2.97
C ILE A 77 -9.17 -5.81 4.43
N GLU A 78 -8.11 -5.86 5.23
CA GLU A 78 -8.22 -6.12 6.66
C GLU A 78 -7.12 -5.35 7.38
N GLY A 79 -7.21 -5.27 8.70
CA GLY A 79 -6.16 -4.64 9.49
C GLY A 79 -4.86 -5.42 9.33
N ALA A 80 -3.75 -4.70 9.19
CA ALA A 80 -2.46 -5.34 8.99
C ALA A 80 -2.06 -6.16 10.22
N TRP A 81 -1.64 -7.42 9.99
CA TRP A 81 -1.42 -8.37 11.09
C TRP A 81 -0.29 -7.97 12.02
N HIS A 82 0.76 -7.36 11.48
CA HIS A 82 1.98 -7.09 12.25
C HIS A 82 2.25 -5.61 12.44
N MET A 83 1.23 -4.77 12.25
CA MET A 83 1.38 -3.33 12.38
C MET A 83 0.19 -2.77 13.14
N ASN A 84 0.25 -1.50 13.49
CA ASN A 84 -0.85 -0.84 14.18
C ASN A 84 -2.08 -0.83 13.28
N LYS A 85 -3.09 -1.61 13.64
CA LYS A 85 -4.27 -1.80 12.79
C LYS A 85 -5.13 -0.55 12.68
N LYS A 86 -4.94 0.42 13.56
CA LYS A 86 -5.66 1.69 13.45
C LYS A 86 -5.22 2.46 12.21
N HIS A 87 -3.96 2.34 11.84
CA HIS A 87 -3.37 3.14 10.77
C HIS A 87 -2.91 2.33 9.56
N TRP A 88 -2.96 1.00 9.63
CA TRP A 88 -2.41 0.16 8.57
C TRP A 88 -3.38 -0.92 8.17
N ASN A 89 -3.62 -1.02 6.87
CA ASN A 89 -4.40 -2.11 6.27
C ASN A 89 -3.50 -2.98 5.44
N GLN A 90 -3.88 -4.25 5.32
CA GLN A 90 -3.26 -5.11 4.30
C GLN A 90 -4.31 -5.40 3.24
N VAL A 91 -3.87 -5.32 1.99
CA VAL A 91 -4.74 -5.46 0.83
C VAL A 91 -4.32 -6.72 0.08
N HIS A 92 -5.27 -7.63 -0.09
CA HIS A 92 -5.03 -8.87 -0.84
C HIS A 92 -5.25 -8.59 -2.32
N LEU A 93 -4.22 -8.85 -3.13
CA LEU A 93 -4.26 -8.53 -4.56
C LEU A 93 -5.08 -9.52 -5.37
N ASP A 94 -5.38 -10.68 -4.78
CA ASP A 94 -6.08 -11.76 -5.48
C ASP A 94 -7.52 -11.91 -5.02
N ARG A 95 -8.11 -10.86 -4.50
CA ARG A 95 -9.50 -10.90 -4.02
C ARG A 95 -10.32 -9.83 -4.72
N ASP A 96 -11.20 -9.15 -3.98
CA ASP A 96 -12.24 -8.29 -4.54
C ASP A 96 -11.88 -6.81 -4.66
N VAL A 97 -10.60 -6.46 -4.53
CA VAL A 97 -10.18 -5.05 -4.56
C VAL A 97 -9.77 -4.68 -5.97
N PRO A 98 -10.47 -3.74 -6.63
CA PRO A 98 -10.13 -3.38 -8.01
C PRO A 98 -8.78 -2.70 -8.11
N GLU A 99 -8.12 -2.86 -9.25
CA GLU A 99 -6.82 -2.26 -9.47
C GLU A 99 -6.83 -0.75 -9.28
N ALA A 100 -7.87 -0.08 -9.78
CA ALA A 100 -7.97 1.37 -9.64
C ALA A 100 -8.00 1.78 -8.17
N LEU A 101 -8.68 0.99 -7.34
CA LEU A 101 -8.71 1.28 -5.91
C LEU A 101 -7.36 1.02 -5.26
N ILE A 102 -6.66 -0.04 -5.68
CA ILE A 102 -5.34 -0.34 -5.12
C ILE A 102 -4.41 0.83 -5.39
N ARG A 103 -4.39 1.36 -6.61
CA ARG A 103 -3.57 2.53 -6.94
C ARG A 103 -3.96 3.73 -6.10
N SER A 104 -5.27 3.96 -5.95
CA SER A 104 -5.77 5.05 -5.12
C SER A 104 -5.33 4.90 -3.67
N LEU A 105 -5.31 3.66 -3.15
CA LEU A 105 -4.91 3.42 -1.77
C LEU A 105 -3.41 3.60 -1.57
N ILE A 106 -2.61 3.32 -2.59
CA ILE A 106 -1.18 3.62 -2.53
C ILE A 106 -0.98 5.14 -2.48
N ASP A 107 -1.71 5.87 -3.33
CA ASP A 107 -1.66 7.33 -3.34
C ASP A 107 -2.08 7.90 -1.99
N HIS A 108 -3.13 7.33 -1.41
CA HIS A 108 -3.63 7.76 -0.11
C HIS A 108 -2.59 7.51 0.98
N SER A 109 -1.95 6.34 0.96
CA SER A 109 -0.93 6.01 1.94
C SER A 109 0.25 6.98 1.85
N TYR A 110 0.67 7.28 0.63
CA TYR A 110 1.75 8.25 0.39
C TYR A 110 1.36 9.61 0.99
N ALA A 111 0.14 10.06 0.74
CA ALA A 111 -0.34 11.34 1.25
C ALA A 111 -0.41 11.36 2.77
N GLU A 112 -0.84 10.24 3.38
CA GLU A 112 -0.90 10.15 4.84
C GLU A 112 0.47 10.26 5.46
N VAL A 113 1.47 9.64 4.86
CA VAL A 113 2.84 9.74 5.33
C VAL A 113 3.38 11.15 5.13
N TYR A 114 3.09 11.75 3.97
CA TYR A 114 3.55 13.11 3.69
C TYR A 114 3.06 14.09 4.75
N LYS A 115 1.81 13.95 5.19
CA LYS A 115 1.24 14.83 6.21
C LYS A 115 2.02 14.80 7.52
N LYS A 116 2.66 13.68 7.82
CA LYS A 116 3.39 13.50 9.08
C LYS A 116 4.83 13.94 9.00
N ILE A 117 5.33 14.26 7.83
CA ILE A 117 6.71 14.72 7.70
C ILE A 117 6.76 16.18 8.17
N PRO A 118 7.70 16.52 9.07
CA PRO A 118 7.78 17.89 9.57
C PRO A 118 7.94 18.89 8.44
N ARG A 119 7.27 20.01 8.58
CA ARG A 119 7.29 21.06 7.56
C ARG A 119 8.71 21.47 7.20
N LYS A 120 9.57 21.57 8.21
CA LYS A 120 10.94 21.98 8.00
C LYS A 120 11.67 21.01 7.05
N VAL A 121 11.37 19.73 7.18
CA VAL A 121 11.97 18.72 6.31
C VAL A 121 11.41 18.85 4.90
N ARG A 122 10.09 19.08 4.79
CA ARG A 122 9.45 19.15 3.49
C ARG A 122 9.88 20.34 2.66
N GLU A 123 10.33 21.40 3.31
CA GLU A 123 10.71 22.62 2.60
C GLU A 123 11.83 22.40 1.60
N GLY A 124 12.62 21.36 1.76
CA GLY A 124 13.68 21.05 0.82
C GLY A 124 13.22 20.24 -0.39
N TYR A 125 11.92 19.96 -0.49
CA TYR A 125 11.38 19.12 -1.55
C TYR A 125 10.18 19.80 -2.19
N GLU A 126 10.00 19.51 -3.49
CA GLU A 126 8.85 20.03 -4.22
C GLU A 126 7.92 18.87 -4.53
N LEU A 127 6.75 18.87 -3.93
CA LEU A 127 5.74 17.84 -4.17
C LEU A 127 4.46 18.44 -4.69
#